data_12a6337a23e973eee46941b7e255e16a
#
_entry.id   12a6337a23e973eee46941b7e255e16a
#
_cell.length_a   1.000
_cell.length_b   1.000
_cell.length_c   1.000
_cell.angle_alpha   90.00
_cell.angle_beta   90.00
_cell.angle_gamma   90.00
#
_symmetry.space_group_name_H-M   'P 1'
#
loop_
_entity.id
_entity.type
_entity.pdbx_description
1 polymer ?
#
loop_
_entity_poly.entity_id
_entity_poly.type
_entity_poly.pdbx_seq_one_letter_code
_entity_poly.pdbx_strand_id
1 'polypeptide(L)'
;MNGFFRTTDKDKNKDEIEVLRQALETADAVVIGAGSGLSTAAGFTYSGERFRKYFADFIDTYHFRDMYSGGFYPFSSLEEHWAYWSRYIYINRYMDAPKPVYEELFRLVKDKDYFVLTTNVDHCFQKAGFDKERLFYTQGDYGLFQCSKPCRQETFDNEEDIRRMVEAQGYQIAPDGSLILPEIASQDVYKQATPPQGAGEQKMLPQGTPAQAMPSMRVPAELVPRCPHCGRPMTMNLRSDGMFVEDEGWHNAAKRYETFMENNRGQKVVFLELGVGYNTPGIIKYNFWQYAYNWQHAFYACINKGQAQVPTEIEEKSVGIDGDIGEVLTQFQCF
;
A
#
# COMPACT_ATOMS: atom_id res chain seq x y z
N MET A 1 -47.83 20.84 -7.33
CA MET A 1 -47.20 19.63 -6.76
C MET A 1 -45.84 19.51 -7.39
N ASN A 2 -44.82 20.06 -6.77
CA ASN A 2 -43.43 19.95 -7.25
C ASN A 2 -42.81 18.72 -6.57
N GLY A 3 -42.68 17.65 -7.34
CA GLY A 3 -41.96 16.47 -6.89
C GLY A 3 -40.47 16.76 -6.79
N PHE A 4 -39.94 16.84 -5.56
CA PHE A 4 -38.51 16.77 -5.31
C PHE A 4 -38.07 15.35 -5.68
N PHE A 5 -37.47 15.16 -6.84
CA PHE A 5 -36.67 13.98 -7.12
C PHE A 5 -35.43 14.07 -6.20
N ARG A 6 -35.35 13.20 -5.21
CA ARG A 6 -34.05 12.93 -4.52
C ARG A 6 -33.13 12.34 -5.59
N THR A 7 -32.11 13.09 -5.98
CA THR A 7 -30.96 12.54 -6.72
C THR A 7 -30.43 11.35 -5.94
N THR A 8 -30.25 10.21 -6.59
CA THR A 8 -29.64 9.05 -5.98
C THR A 8 -28.14 9.35 -5.78
N ASP A 9 -27.48 8.73 -4.80
CA ASP A 9 -26.04 8.91 -4.59
C ASP A 9 -25.22 8.65 -5.87
N LYS A 10 -25.71 7.79 -6.77
CA LYS A 10 -25.09 7.52 -8.08
C LYS A 10 -25.19 8.70 -9.06
N ASP A 11 -26.28 9.45 -9.04
CA ASP A 11 -26.45 10.62 -9.93
C ASP A 11 -25.58 11.78 -9.46
N LYS A 12 -25.45 11.97 -8.14
CA LYS A 12 -24.55 12.97 -7.55
C LYS A 12 -23.09 12.71 -7.93
N ASN A 13 -22.61 11.47 -7.82
CA ASN A 13 -21.25 11.12 -8.18
C ASN A 13 -20.93 11.35 -9.67
N LYS A 14 -21.90 11.25 -10.58
CA LYS A 14 -21.69 11.55 -12.01
C LYS A 14 -21.39 13.03 -12.26
N ASP A 15 -22.14 13.91 -11.62
CA ASP A 15 -21.93 15.35 -11.74
C ASP A 15 -20.55 15.74 -11.16
N GLU A 16 -20.18 15.15 -10.02
CA GLU A 16 -18.87 15.36 -9.37
C GLU A 16 -17.70 14.84 -10.22
N ILE A 17 -17.84 13.68 -10.88
CA ILE A 17 -16.85 13.14 -11.81
C ILE A 17 -16.70 14.05 -13.04
N GLU A 18 -17.77 14.59 -13.57
CA GLU A 18 -17.71 15.53 -14.70
C GLU A 18 -16.99 16.83 -14.32
N VAL A 19 -17.25 17.36 -13.12
CA VAL A 19 -16.53 18.53 -12.58
C VAL A 19 -15.03 18.25 -12.49
N LEU A 20 -14.64 17.08 -11.95
CA LEU A 20 -13.23 16.67 -11.89
C LEU A 20 -12.62 16.51 -13.30
N ARG A 21 -13.36 15.94 -14.24
CA ARG A 21 -12.91 15.79 -15.63
C ARG A 21 -12.56 17.15 -16.25
N GLN A 22 -13.47 18.11 -16.17
CA GLN A 22 -13.24 19.46 -16.69
C GLN A 22 -12.07 20.16 -16.01
N ALA A 23 -11.90 19.99 -14.69
CA ALA A 23 -10.76 20.51 -13.97
C ALA A 23 -9.45 19.89 -14.48
N LEU A 24 -9.41 18.57 -14.66
CA LEU A 24 -8.22 17.88 -15.18
C LEU A 24 -7.93 18.25 -16.63
N GLU A 25 -8.91 18.40 -17.51
CA GLU A 25 -8.72 18.78 -18.91
C GLU A 25 -8.06 20.14 -19.05
N THR A 26 -8.47 21.10 -18.21
CA THR A 26 -7.99 22.49 -18.26
C THR A 26 -6.77 22.75 -17.37
N ALA A 27 -6.31 21.75 -16.61
CA ALA A 27 -5.16 21.89 -15.71
C ALA A 27 -3.85 22.02 -16.47
N ASP A 28 -3.02 22.97 -16.04
CA ASP A 28 -1.62 23.11 -16.46
C ASP A 28 -0.75 22.05 -15.75
N ALA A 29 -1.06 21.73 -14.50
CA ALA A 29 -0.37 20.70 -13.72
C ALA A 29 -1.30 19.94 -12.78
N VAL A 30 -0.91 18.71 -12.40
CA VAL A 30 -1.63 17.84 -11.47
C VAL A 30 -0.71 17.38 -10.35
N VAL A 31 -1.07 17.64 -9.11
CA VAL A 31 -0.39 17.10 -7.94
C VAL A 31 -1.24 15.98 -7.34
N ILE A 32 -0.77 14.75 -7.43
CA ILE A 32 -1.43 13.58 -6.87
C ILE A 32 -0.99 13.39 -5.43
N GLY A 33 -1.94 13.38 -4.51
CA GLY A 33 -1.72 13.04 -3.10
C GLY A 33 -2.32 11.67 -2.78
N ALA A 34 -1.49 10.66 -2.51
CA ALA A 34 -1.98 9.31 -2.34
C ALA A 34 -1.71 8.74 -0.94
N GLY A 35 -2.76 8.18 -0.32
CA GLY A 35 -2.71 7.43 0.93
C GLY A 35 -3.09 5.96 0.74
N SER A 36 -3.14 5.22 1.85
CA SER A 36 -3.38 3.77 1.87
C SER A 36 -4.72 3.32 1.25
N GLY A 37 -5.70 4.22 1.15
CA GLY A 37 -6.97 3.94 0.45
C GLY A 37 -6.77 3.64 -1.03
N LEU A 38 -5.78 4.24 -1.71
CA LEU A 38 -5.45 3.93 -3.10
C LEU A 38 -4.94 2.49 -3.23
N SER A 39 -4.01 2.06 -2.37
CA SER A 39 -3.49 0.67 -2.36
C SER A 39 -4.60 -0.32 -2.00
N THR A 40 -5.50 0.05 -1.08
CA THR A 40 -6.67 -0.78 -0.74
C THR A 40 -7.60 -0.95 -1.94
N ALA A 41 -7.87 0.10 -2.70
CA ALA A 41 -8.65 0.04 -3.94
C ALA A 41 -7.99 -0.86 -4.99
N ALA A 42 -6.64 -0.85 -5.07
CA ALA A 42 -5.86 -1.75 -5.92
C ALA A 42 -5.82 -3.21 -5.40
N GLY A 43 -6.42 -3.51 -4.24
CA GLY A 43 -6.54 -4.85 -3.68
C GLY A 43 -5.50 -5.20 -2.60
N PHE A 44 -4.66 -4.27 -2.20
CA PHE A 44 -3.72 -4.46 -1.08
C PHE A 44 -4.43 -4.27 0.27
N THR A 45 -5.31 -5.22 0.59
CA THR A 45 -6.04 -5.23 1.86
C THR A 45 -5.17 -5.83 2.98
N TYR A 46 -5.22 -5.21 4.16
CA TYR A 46 -4.47 -5.68 5.34
C TYR A 46 -5.25 -6.68 6.21
N SER A 47 -6.49 -6.93 5.88
CA SER A 47 -7.38 -7.85 6.60
C SER A 47 -8.12 -8.78 5.62
N GLY A 48 -8.96 -9.66 6.16
CA GLY A 48 -9.81 -10.53 5.36
C GLY A 48 -9.05 -11.71 4.73
N GLU A 49 -9.43 -12.09 3.51
CA GLU A 49 -8.95 -13.30 2.84
C GLU A 49 -7.45 -13.26 2.56
N ARG A 50 -6.94 -12.12 2.08
CA ARG A 50 -5.52 -11.93 1.78
C ARG A 50 -4.65 -12.10 3.03
N PHE A 51 -5.08 -11.57 4.17
CA PHE A 51 -4.39 -11.75 5.45
C PHE A 51 -4.43 -13.22 5.88
N ARG A 52 -5.58 -13.87 5.84
CA ARG A 52 -5.69 -15.30 6.17
C ARG A 52 -4.84 -16.20 5.28
N LYS A 53 -4.75 -15.87 3.97
CA LYS A 53 -3.96 -16.66 3.02
C LYS A 53 -2.47 -16.72 3.39
N TYR A 54 -1.88 -15.62 3.82
CA TYR A 54 -0.42 -15.54 4.02
C TYR A 54 0.03 -15.57 5.48
N PHE A 55 -0.90 -15.46 6.45
CA PHE A 55 -0.57 -15.35 7.87
C PHE A 55 -1.43 -16.25 8.77
N ALA A 56 -1.98 -17.35 8.24
CA ALA A 56 -2.83 -18.26 9.01
C ALA A 56 -2.13 -18.77 10.29
N ASP A 57 -0.85 -19.15 10.19
CA ASP A 57 0.00 -19.60 11.29
C ASP A 57 0.17 -18.54 12.39
N PHE A 58 0.41 -17.28 12.01
CA PHE A 58 0.51 -16.16 12.94
C PHE A 58 -0.85 -15.79 13.54
N ILE A 59 -1.93 -15.89 12.76
CA ILE A 59 -3.30 -15.69 13.25
C ILE A 59 -3.64 -16.73 14.32
N ASP A 60 -3.35 -17.99 14.06
CA ASP A 60 -3.64 -19.09 14.99
C ASP A 60 -2.81 -18.97 16.28
N THR A 61 -1.56 -18.50 16.18
CA THR A 61 -0.64 -18.39 17.32
C THR A 61 -0.86 -17.13 18.14
N TYR A 62 -1.04 -15.97 17.47
CA TYR A 62 -1.06 -14.64 18.12
C TYR A 62 -2.42 -13.96 18.11
N HIS A 63 -3.42 -14.53 17.44
CA HIS A 63 -4.77 -14.02 17.32
C HIS A 63 -4.83 -12.62 16.67
N PHE A 64 -3.92 -12.34 15.71
CA PHE A 64 -3.90 -11.09 14.99
C PHE A 64 -5.18 -10.90 14.17
N ARG A 65 -5.68 -9.66 14.10
CA ARG A 65 -6.90 -9.30 13.37
C ARG A 65 -6.62 -8.80 11.95
N ASP A 66 -5.43 -8.26 11.74
CA ASP A 66 -4.96 -7.71 10.47
C ASP A 66 -3.43 -7.70 10.42
N MET A 67 -2.88 -7.43 9.22
CA MET A 67 -1.42 -7.36 9.01
C MET A 67 -0.77 -6.22 9.79
N TYR A 68 -1.48 -5.09 9.94
CA TYR A 68 -0.93 -3.91 10.56
C TYR A 68 -0.68 -4.13 12.05
N SER A 69 -1.67 -4.68 12.77
CA SER A 69 -1.53 -5.00 14.20
C SER A 69 -0.41 -6.01 14.47
N GLY A 70 -0.24 -7.01 13.60
CA GLY A 70 0.86 -7.97 13.70
C GLY A 70 2.23 -7.35 13.44
N GLY A 71 2.32 -6.33 12.58
CA GLY A 71 3.57 -5.61 12.30
C GLY A 71 4.16 -4.87 13.52
N PHE A 72 3.33 -4.46 14.47
CA PHE A 72 3.75 -3.81 15.72
C PHE A 72 3.91 -4.77 16.91
N TYR A 73 3.71 -6.08 16.68
CA TYR A 73 3.83 -7.06 17.74
C TYR A 73 5.31 -7.23 18.16
N PRO A 74 5.63 -7.23 19.46
CA PRO A 74 6.99 -7.40 19.96
C PRO A 74 7.39 -8.87 19.96
N PHE A 75 7.72 -9.42 18.79
CA PHE A 75 8.16 -10.81 18.64
C PHE A 75 9.32 -11.14 19.57
N SER A 76 9.38 -12.39 20.03
CA SER A 76 10.38 -12.86 21.01
C SER A 76 11.79 -12.96 20.43
N SER A 77 11.93 -13.05 19.12
CA SER A 77 13.21 -13.16 18.41
C SER A 77 13.18 -12.41 17.07
N LEU A 78 14.37 -12.08 16.55
CA LEU A 78 14.50 -11.45 15.24
C LEU A 78 14.14 -12.43 14.11
N GLU A 79 14.40 -13.72 14.29
CA GLU A 79 14.03 -14.76 13.32
C GLU A 79 12.51 -14.81 13.10
N GLU A 80 11.72 -14.66 14.17
CA GLU A 80 10.27 -14.63 14.09
C GLU A 80 9.76 -13.30 13.56
N HIS A 81 10.32 -12.19 14.01
CA HIS A 81 10.04 -10.86 13.48
C HIS A 81 10.24 -10.80 11.95
N TRP A 82 11.36 -11.35 11.46
CA TRP A 82 11.64 -11.35 10.03
C TRP A 82 10.83 -12.39 9.25
N ALA A 83 10.37 -13.47 9.88
CA ALA A 83 9.40 -14.36 9.25
C ALA A 83 8.08 -13.64 8.98
N TYR A 84 7.60 -12.84 9.92
CA TYR A 84 6.40 -12.02 9.72
C TYR A 84 6.63 -10.93 8.66
N TRP A 85 7.66 -10.11 8.86
CA TRP A 85 7.91 -8.94 8.03
C TRP A 85 8.35 -9.28 6.60
N SER A 86 9.06 -10.37 6.38
CA SER A 86 9.42 -10.78 5.01
C SER A 86 8.20 -11.12 4.16
N ARG A 87 7.21 -11.83 4.72
CA ARG A 87 5.93 -12.08 4.04
C ARG A 87 5.18 -10.78 3.82
N TYR A 88 5.11 -9.93 4.85
CA TYR A 88 4.43 -8.64 4.78
C TYR A 88 5.01 -7.77 3.65
N ILE A 89 6.34 -7.63 3.62
CA ILE A 89 7.04 -6.88 2.59
C ILE A 89 6.81 -7.53 1.22
N TYR A 90 7.03 -8.84 1.13
CA TYR A 90 6.94 -9.53 -0.15
C TYR A 90 5.59 -9.31 -0.84
N ILE A 91 4.50 -9.57 -0.14
CA ILE A 91 3.17 -9.45 -0.73
C ILE A 91 2.72 -8.01 -0.99
N ASN A 92 3.24 -7.02 -0.28
CA ASN A 92 2.85 -5.62 -0.46
C ASN A 92 3.80 -4.82 -1.36
N ARG A 93 5.04 -5.31 -1.56
CA ARG A 93 6.06 -4.59 -2.31
C ARG A 93 6.49 -5.31 -3.60
N TYR A 94 6.60 -6.64 -3.54
CA TYR A 94 7.16 -7.42 -4.66
C TYR A 94 6.10 -8.11 -5.50
N MET A 95 4.96 -8.47 -4.94
CA MET A 95 3.81 -8.93 -5.74
C MET A 95 3.11 -7.77 -6.44
N ASP A 96 2.49 -8.06 -7.58
CA ASP A 96 1.71 -7.08 -8.30
C ASP A 96 0.36 -6.80 -7.62
N ALA A 97 -0.15 -5.60 -7.83
CA ALA A 97 -1.47 -5.23 -7.33
C ALA A 97 -2.55 -6.06 -8.03
N PRO A 98 -3.55 -6.59 -7.27
CA PRO A 98 -4.61 -7.41 -7.87
C PRO A 98 -5.49 -6.69 -8.90
N LYS A 99 -5.56 -5.36 -8.85
CA LYS A 99 -6.39 -4.52 -9.73
C LYS A 99 -5.54 -3.40 -10.36
N PRO A 100 -5.82 -2.99 -11.61
CA PRO A 100 -5.01 -2.04 -12.37
C PRO A 100 -5.28 -0.56 -12.01
N VAL A 101 -5.52 -0.26 -10.73
CA VAL A 101 -5.92 1.09 -10.27
C VAL A 101 -4.82 2.13 -10.49
N TYR A 102 -3.56 1.73 -10.29
CA TYR A 102 -2.40 2.60 -10.49
C TYR A 102 -2.12 2.84 -11.99
N GLU A 103 -2.31 1.84 -12.82
CA GLU A 103 -2.20 1.94 -14.27
C GLU A 103 -3.32 2.81 -14.86
N GLU A 104 -4.52 2.74 -14.30
CA GLU A 104 -5.64 3.60 -14.67
C GLU A 104 -5.36 5.06 -14.30
N LEU A 105 -4.84 5.29 -13.10
CA LEU A 105 -4.41 6.61 -12.67
C LEU A 105 -3.27 7.15 -13.56
N PHE A 106 -2.29 6.31 -13.91
CA PHE A 106 -1.19 6.71 -14.79
C PHE A 106 -1.70 7.15 -16.17
N ARG A 107 -2.63 6.39 -16.76
CA ARG A 107 -3.24 6.75 -18.05
C ARG A 107 -3.95 8.12 -18.02
N LEU A 108 -4.55 8.48 -16.87
CA LEU A 108 -5.21 9.76 -16.69
C LEU A 108 -4.25 10.97 -16.70
N VAL A 109 -3.00 10.78 -16.23
CA VAL A 109 -2.08 11.89 -16.01
C VAL A 109 -0.78 11.84 -16.83
N LYS A 110 -0.48 10.75 -17.54
CA LYS A 110 0.81 10.52 -18.23
C LYS A 110 1.19 11.63 -19.23
N ASP A 111 0.21 12.27 -19.84
CA ASP A 111 0.40 13.31 -20.85
C ASP A 111 0.30 14.74 -20.23
N LYS A 112 0.25 14.84 -18.90
CA LYS A 112 0.18 16.10 -18.16
C LYS A 112 1.48 16.38 -17.42
N ASP A 113 1.70 17.62 -17.04
CA ASP A 113 2.72 17.93 -16.04
C ASP A 113 2.21 17.51 -14.67
N TYR A 114 2.73 16.37 -14.15
CA TYR A 114 2.27 15.80 -12.89
C TYR A 114 3.40 15.63 -11.88
N PHE A 115 3.04 15.60 -10.61
CA PHE A 115 3.89 15.15 -9.52
C PHE A 115 3.08 14.32 -8.52
N VAL A 116 3.70 13.28 -7.97
CA VAL A 116 3.09 12.39 -6.96
C VAL A 116 3.73 12.61 -5.61
N LEU A 117 2.91 12.97 -4.62
CA LEU A 117 3.25 12.97 -3.20
C LEU A 117 2.51 11.81 -2.53
N THR A 118 3.22 10.84 -1.96
CA THR A 118 2.54 9.67 -1.36
C THR A 118 3.08 9.32 0.02
N THR A 119 2.18 8.84 0.87
CA THR A 119 2.51 8.17 2.13
C THR A 119 2.55 6.65 2.01
N ASN A 120 2.25 6.11 0.81
CA ASN A 120 2.33 4.69 0.53
C ASN A 120 3.79 4.26 0.32
N VAL A 121 4.11 3.06 0.77
CA VAL A 121 5.47 2.50 0.81
C VAL A 121 5.59 1.21 -0.03
N ASP A 122 4.58 0.95 -0.89
CA ASP A 122 4.39 -0.29 -1.66
C ASP A 122 4.99 -0.27 -3.07
N HIS A 123 5.50 0.89 -3.53
CA HIS A 123 6.12 1.06 -4.84
C HIS A 123 5.18 0.89 -6.07
N CYS A 124 3.88 0.90 -5.86
CA CYS A 124 2.91 0.65 -6.93
C CYS A 124 2.94 1.72 -8.03
N PHE A 125 3.26 2.97 -7.69
CA PHE A 125 3.42 4.02 -8.69
C PHE A 125 4.51 3.69 -9.72
N GLN A 126 5.69 3.28 -9.25
CA GLN A 126 6.82 2.92 -10.13
C GLN A 126 6.48 1.69 -10.99
N LYS A 127 5.81 0.68 -10.41
CA LYS A 127 5.35 -0.50 -11.15
C LYS A 127 4.34 -0.16 -12.25
N ALA A 128 3.48 0.83 -12.01
CA ALA A 128 2.51 1.31 -13.01
C ALA A 128 3.11 2.23 -14.09
N GLY A 129 4.41 2.54 -14.02
CA GLY A 129 5.12 3.33 -15.02
C GLY A 129 5.24 4.82 -14.72
N PHE A 130 4.88 5.29 -13.53
CA PHE A 130 5.15 6.67 -13.12
C PHE A 130 6.65 6.96 -13.08
N ASP A 131 7.03 8.14 -13.56
CA ASP A 131 8.41 8.59 -13.54
C ASP A 131 8.90 8.81 -12.10
N LYS A 132 9.99 8.12 -11.73
CA LYS A 132 10.62 8.24 -10.41
C LYS A 132 11.03 9.67 -10.07
N GLU A 133 11.41 10.47 -11.06
CA GLU A 133 11.80 11.87 -10.85
C GLU A 133 10.59 12.78 -10.52
N ARG A 134 9.37 12.29 -10.75
CA ARG A 134 8.10 12.94 -10.46
C ARG A 134 7.37 12.32 -9.26
N LEU A 135 8.11 11.69 -8.36
CA LEU A 135 7.57 10.93 -7.24
C LEU A 135 8.32 11.20 -5.95
N PHE A 136 7.56 11.50 -4.88
CA PHE A 136 8.07 11.61 -3.52
C PHE A 136 7.26 10.72 -2.56
N TYR A 137 7.87 9.63 -2.09
CA TYR A 137 7.32 8.73 -1.07
C TYR A 137 7.89 9.13 0.29
N THR A 138 7.06 9.82 1.08
CA THR A 138 7.51 10.55 2.28
C THR A 138 7.79 9.67 3.49
N GLN A 139 7.21 8.46 3.52
CA GLN A 139 7.25 7.56 4.69
C GLN A 139 8.15 6.34 4.50
N GLY A 140 9.01 6.34 3.48
CA GLY A 140 9.93 5.27 3.17
C GLY A 140 9.42 4.29 2.11
N ASP A 141 10.05 3.11 2.05
CA ASP A 141 9.74 2.05 1.09
C ASP A 141 9.92 0.68 1.76
N TYR A 142 8.96 -0.23 1.60
CA TYR A 142 9.10 -1.63 2.04
C TYR A 142 10.30 -2.33 1.39
N GLY A 143 10.77 -1.87 0.24
CA GLY A 143 11.93 -2.39 -0.47
C GLY A 143 13.28 -1.95 0.10
N LEU A 144 13.31 -1.20 1.20
CA LEU A 144 14.53 -0.66 1.78
C LEU A 144 14.72 -1.10 3.23
N PHE A 145 15.95 -1.53 3.56
CA PHE A 145 16.40 -1.65 4.93
C PHE A 145 17.15 -0.40 5.38
N GLN A 146 17.17 -0.17 6.69
CA GLN A 146 18.03 0.79 7.37
C GLN A 146 18.62 0.17 8.65
N CYS A 147 19.69 0.75 9.18
CA CYS A 147 20.21 0.36 10.49
C CYS A 147 19.16 0.67 11.58
N SER A 148 18.86 -0.27 12.48
CA SER A 148 17.86 -0.09 13.54
C SER A 148 18.20 1.04 14.53
N LYS A 149 19.49 1.39 14.66
CA LYS A 149 19.97 2.62 15.29
C LYS A 149 20.88 3.30 14.29
N PRO A 150 20.36 4.25 13.50
CA PRO A 150 21.06 4.80 12.34
C PRO A 150 22.49 5.22 12.66
N CYS A 151 23.46 4.52 12.10
CA CYS A 151 24.86 4.88 12.20
C CYS A 151 25.31 5.73 11.01
N ARG A 152 24.53 5.73 9.93
CA ARG A 152 24.65 6.59 8.74
C ARG A 152 23.26 6.88 8.20
N GLN A 153 23.13 7.95 7.41
CA GLN A 153 21.92 8.27 6.66
C GLN A 153 21.93 7.53 5.31
N GLU A 154 21.77 6.21 5.39
CA GLU A 154 21.90 5.29 4.25
C GLU A 154 20.87 4.17 4.35
N THR A 155 20.26 3.84 3.23
CA THR A 155 19.32 2.74 3.06
C THR A 155 19.90 1.68 2.13
N PHE A 156 19.35 0.47 2.16
CA PHE A 156 19.84 -0.68 1.41
C PHE A 156 18.67 -1.41 0.76
N ASP A 157 18.80 -1.78 -0.52
CA ASP A 157 17.84 -2.64 -1.19
C ASP A 157 17.71 -3.98 -0.48
N ASN A 158 16.48 -4.52 -0.43
CA ASN A 158 16.22 -5.73 0.35
C ASN A 158 15.55 -6.87 -0.46
N GLU A 159 15.35 -6.71 -1.76
CA GLU A 159 14.56 -7.67 -2.54
C GLU A 159 15.13 -9.10 -2.45
N GLU A 160 16.44 -9.27 -2.62
CA GLU A 160 17.08 -10.59 -2.58
C GLU A 160 16.94 -11.23 -1.19
N ASP A 161 17.19 -10.46 -0.12
CA ASP A 161 17.05 -10.94 1.25
C ASP A 161 15.61 -11.35 1.58
N ILE A 162 14.63 -10.54 1.18
CA ILE A 162 13.21 -10.82 1.40
C ILE A 162 12.79 -12.09 0.63
N ARG A 163 13.24 -12.27 -0.62
CA ARG A 163 12.98 -13.50 -1.39
C ARG A 163 13.55 -14.73 -0.70
N ARG A 164 14.79 -14.69 -0.27
CA ARG A 164 15.43 -15.77 0.48
C ARG A 164 14.71 -16.09 1.80
N MET A 165 14.22 -15.06 2.51
CA MET A 165 13.49 -15.26 3.76
C MET A 165 12.14 -15.95 3.55
N VAL A 166 11.37 -15.60 2.51
CA VAL A 166 10.07 -16.24 2.25
C VAL A 166 10.27 -17.68 1.73
N GLU A 167 11.29 -17.93 0.91
CA GLU A 167 11.64 -19.27 0.45
C GLU A 167 12.09 -20.17 1.62
N ALA A 168 12.90 -19.64 2.56
CA ALA A 168 13.32 -20.36 3.76
C ALA A 168 12.15 -20.74 4.69
N GLN A 169 11.02 -20.06 4.59
CA GLN A 169 9.78 -20.39 5.30
C GLN A 169 8.95 -21.48 4.58
N GLY A 170 9.40 -21.96 3.41
CA GLY A 170 8.74 -22.99 2.62
C GLY A 170 7.85 -22.46 1.49
N TYR A 171 7.81 -21.16 1.24
CA TYR A 171 7.13 -20.62 0.06
C TYR A 171 7.94 -20.86 -1.21
N GLN A 172 7.23 -21.08 -2.32
CA GLN A 172 7.79 -21.00 -3.66
C GLN A 172 7.35 -19.71 -4.31
N ILE A 173 8.25 -19.05 -5.03
CA ILE A 173 7.95 -17.87 -5.83
C ILE A 173 7.64 -18.34 -7.25
N ALA A 174 6.40 -18.14 -7.67
CA ALA A 174 5.96 -18.45 -9.03
C ALA A 174 6.56 -17.47 -10.06
N PRO A 175 6.54 -17.80 -11.36
CA PRO A 175 7.04 -16.91 -12.42
C PRO A 175 6.32 -15.54 -12.49
N ASP A 176 5.08 -15.47 -12.05
CA ASP A 176 4.29 -14.23 -11.93
C ASP A 176 4.55 -13.48 -10.60
N GLY A 177 5.51 -13.92 -9.80
CA GLY A 177 5.84 -13.33 -8.50
C GLY A 177 4.90 -13.71 -7.35
N SER A 178 3.86 -14.51 -7.56
CA SER A 178 2.98 -14.94 -6.47
C SER A 178 3.66 -15.93 -5.52
N LEU A 179 3.30 -15.87 -4.22
CA LEU A 179 3.75 -16.86 -3.23
C LEU A 179 2.83 -18.07 -3.22
N ILE A 180 3.43 -19.25 -3.35
CA ILE A 180 2.76 -20.55 -3.31
C ILE A 180 3.37 -21.37 -2.17
N LEU A 181 2.52 -21.99 -1.34
CA LEU A 181 2.94 -23.05 -0.43
C LEU A 181 2.97 -24.38 -1.18
N PRO A 182 4.03 -25.18 -1.04
CA PRO A 182 4.06 -26.50 -1.66
C PRO A 182 2.94 -27.37 -1.07
N GLU A 183 2.26 -28.09 -1.95
CA GLU A 183 1.31 -29.13 -1.52
C GLU A 183 2.06 -30.25 -0.81
N ILE A 184 1.59 -30.68 0.36
CA ILE A 184 2.10 -31.91 0.99
C ILE A 184 1.64 -33.05 0.11
N ALA A 185 2.57 -33.76 -0.54
CA ALA A 185 2.28 -35.04 -1.15
C ALA A 185 1.68 -35.95 -0.08
N SER A 186 0.44 -36.38 -0.29
CA SER A 186 -0.42 -37.11 0.67
C SER A 186 0.12 -38.45 1.20
N GLN A 187 1.39 -38.78 0.90
CA GLN A 187 2.00 -40.05 1.29
C GLN A 187 2.75 -40.03 2.63
N ASP A 188 3.14 -38.88 3.16
CA ASP A 188 3.97 -38.81 4.38
C ASP A 188 3.20 -38.57 5.68
N VAL A 189 1.97 -38.10 5.62
CA VAL A 189 1.14 -37.80 6.82
C VAL A 189 0.57 -39.09 7.47
N TYR A 190 0.44 -40.19 6.73
CA TYR A 190 -0.13 -41.42 7.24
C TYR A 190 0.86 -42.34 7.99
N LYS A 191 2.14 -42.05 8.03
CA LYS A 191 3.15 -42.92 8.67
C LYS A 191 3.49 -42.61 10.13
N GLN A 192 2.96 -41.56 10.74
CA GLN A 192 3.32 -41.18 12.12
C GLN A 192 2.17 -41.13 13.13
N ALA A 193 0.97 -41.51 12.77
CA ALA A 193 -0.13 -41.65 13.74
C ALA A 193 -0.61 -43.08 13.85
N THR A 194 -0.04 -43.84 14.76
CA THR A 194 -0.68 -45.04 15.28
C THR A 194 -1.81 -44.61 16.22
N PRO A 195 -3.10 -44.85 15.90
CA PRO A 195 -4.19 -44.46 16.80
C PRO A 195 -4.22 -45.37 18.05
N PRO A 196 -4.50 -44.81 19.24
CA PRO A 196 -4.84 -45.61 20.39
C PRO A 196 -6.18 -46.33 20.13
N GLN A 197 -6.24 -47.59 20.41
CA GLN A 197 -7.45 -48.43 20.31
C GLN A 197 -8.52 -47.90 21.28
N GLY A 198 -9.68 -47.52 20.72
CA GLY A 198 -10.93 -47.31 21.47
C GLY A 198 -11.46 -45.92 21.51
N ALA A 199 -12.12 -45.45 20.46
CA ALA A 199 -13.15 -44.43 20.53
C ALA A 199 -14.01 -44.44 19.26
N GLY A 200 -15.33 -44.24 19.48
CA GLY A 200 -16.39 -44.43 18.50
C GLY A 200 -16.40 -43.45 17.30
N GLU A 201 -17.33 -43.74 16.42
CA GLU A 201 -17.59 -43.13 15.10
C GLU A 201 -17.21 -41.70 14.93
N GLN A 202 -16.11 -41.45 14.19
CA GLN A 202 -15.75 -40.10 13.70
C GLN A 202 -16.50 -39.80 12.40
N LYS A 203 -17.25 -38.71 12.41
CA LYS A 203 -17.82 -38.08 11.23
C LYS A 203 -16.70 -37.85 10.19
N MET A 204 -16.84 -38.47 9.03
CA MET A 204 -15.98 -38.24 7.88
C MET A 204 -16.07 -36.76 7.49
N LEU A 205 -14.92 -36.08 7.54
CA LEU A 205 -14.73 -34.76 6.88
C LEU A 205 -14.75 -34.93 5.35
N PRO A 206 -15.22 -33.92 4.58
CA PRO A 206 -15.28 -34.03 3.14
C PRO A 206 -13.89 -34.27 2.55
N GLN A 207 -13.76 -35.25 1.71
CA GLN A 207 -12.57 -35.50 0.88
C GLN A 207 -12.45 -34.36 -0.12
N GLY A 208 -11.30 -33.65 -0.16
CA GLY A 208 -11.01 -32.85 -1.32
C GLY A 208 -10.17 -31.58 -1.22
N THR A 209 -9.48 -31.26 -0.11
CA THR A 209 -8.45 -30.22 -0.14
C THR A 209 -7.12 -30.84 0.28
N PRO A 210 -6.05 -30.78 -0.56
CA PRO A 210 -4.74 -31.21 -0.13
C PRO A 210 -4.33 -30.42 1.12
N ALA A 211 -3.80 -31.10 2.13
CA ALA A 211 -3.26 -30.43 3.30
C ALA A 211 -2.06 -29.58 2.84
N GLN A 212 -2.17 -28.24 2.94
CA GLN A 212 -1.05 -27.36 2.68
C GLN A 212 -0.05 -27.45 3.83
N ALA A 213 1.26 -27.48 3.50
CA ALA A 213 2.28 -27.36 4.51
C ALA A 213 2.19 -25.99 5.18
N MET A 214 2.16 -25.95 6.52
CA MET A 214 2.24 -24.69 7.23
C MET A 214 3.64 -24.09 7.03
N PRO A 215 3.75 -22.78 6.68
CA PRO A 215 5.05 -22.15 6.53
C PRO A 215 5.75 -22.04 7.88
N SER A 216 7.09 -22.00 7.87
CA SER A 216 7.85 -21.75 9.10
C SER A 216 7.60 -20.33 9.59
N MET A 217 7.31 -20.18 10.89
CA MET A 217 7.22 -18.87 11.55
C MET A 217 8.59 -18.30 11.95
N ARG A 218 9.67 -18.88 11.48
CA ARG A 218 11.05 -18.42 11.76
C ARG A 218 11.89 -18.50 10.50
N VAL A 219 12.67 -17.47 10.26
CA VAL A 219 13.75 -17.51 9.27
C VAL A 219 15.05 -18.03 9.93
N PRO A 220 15.97 -18.65 9.18
CA PRO A 220 17.30 -18.95 9.65
C PRO A 220 18.02 -17.71 10.19
N ALA A 221 18.79 -17.85 11.27
CA ALA A 221 19.47 -16.73 11.94
C ALA A 221 20.45 -15.98 11.02
N GLU A 222 21.05 -16.67 10.06
CA GLU A 222 21.94 -16.11 9.04
C GLU A 222 21.23 -15.21 8.02
N LEU A 223 19.89 -15.31 7.90
CA LEU A 223 19.10 -14.41 7.06
C LEU A 223 18.61 -13.16 7.80
N VAL A 224 18.83 -13.05 9.11
CA VAL A 224 18.52 -11.83 9.86
C VAL A 224 19.45 -10.71 9.41
N PRO A 225 18.94 -9.63 8.78
CA PRO A 225 19.78 -8.63 8.14
C PRO A 225 20.58 -7.82 9.16
N ARG A 226 21.84 -7.58 8.85
CA ARG A 226 22.80 -6.84 9.68
C ARG A 226 23.35 -5.64 8.92
N CYS A 227 23.45 -4.51 9.62
CA CYS A 227 24.04 -3.31 9.07
C CYS A 227 25.51 -3.56 8.68
N PRO A 228 25.90 -3.31 7.41
CA PRO A 228 27.27 -3.59 6.94
C PRO A 228 28.33 -2.71 7.60
N HIS A 229 27.92 -1.58 8.19
CA HIS A 229 28.84 -0.65 8.83
C HIS A 229 29.08 -0.94 10.31
N CYS A 230 28.05 -1.38 11.05
CA CYS A 230 28.16 -1.52 12.50
C CYS A 230 27.74 -2.87 13.07
N GLY A 231 27.27 -3.81 12.22
CA GLY A 231 26.84 -5.16 12.61
C GLY A 231 25.52 -5.23 13.39
N ARG A 232 24.87 -4.10 13.71
CA ARG A 232 23.58 -4.09 14.40
C ARG A 232 22.50 -4.68 13.51
N PRO A 233 21.39 -5.20 14.06
CA PRO A 233 20.24 -5.59 13.26
C PRO A 233 19.77 -4.44 12.39
N MET A 234 19.27 -4.74 11.22
CA MET A 234 18.54 -3.78 10.38
C MET A 234 17.05 -3.82 10.68
N THR A 235 16.35 -2.82 10.21
CA THR A 235 14.89 -2.72 10.19
C THR A 235 14.43 -2.18 8.84
N MET A 236 13.13 -2.16 8.59
CA MET A 236 12.56 -1.55 7.40
C MET A 236 12.78 -0.02 7.44
N ASN A 237 12.98 0.60 6.27
CA ASN A 237 12.97 2.05 6.17
C ASN A 237 11.51 2.54 6.11
N LEU A 238 10.90 2.62 7.28
CA LEU A 238 9.53 3.09 7.47
C LEU A 238 9.49 4.17 8.56
N ARG A 239 8.77 5.26 8.30
CA ARG A 239 8.59 6.35 9.28
C ARG A 239 7.56 5.95 10.36
N SER A 240 7.97 5.10 11.27
CA SER A 240 7.18 4.67 12.43
C SER A 240 7.60 5.36 13.74
N ASP A 241 8.83 5.89 13.79
CA ASP A 241 9.41 6.56 14.94
C ASP A 241 10.47 7.60 14.53
N GLY A 242 11.20 8.14 15.49
CA GLY A 242 12.27 9.12 15.27
C GLY A 242 13.59 8.55 14.71
N MET A 243 13.65 7.25 14.41
CA MET A 243 14.84 6.60 13.84
C MET A 243 14.77 6.46 12.31
N PHE A 244 13.76 7.01 11.68
CA PHE A 244 13.63 6.99 10.22
C PHE A 244 14.82 7.65 9.54
N VAL A 245 15.40 6.95 8.56
CA VAL A 245 16.51 7.45 7.76
C VAL A 245 15.99 8.17 6.54
N GLU A 246 16.24 9.46 6.46
CA GLU A 246 16.06 10.29 5.26
C GLU A 246 17.40 10.29 4.50
N ASP A 247 17.53 9.37 3.56
CA ASP A 247 18.74 9.26 2.75
C ASP A 247 18.83 10.34 1.66
N GLU A 248 19.91 10.34 0.88
CA GLU A 248 20.10 11.30 -0.21
C GLU A 248 18.96 11.23 -1.25
N GLY A 249 18.45 10.03 -1.54
CA GLY A 249 17.34 9.82 -2.46
C GLY A 249 16.05 10.47 -1.96
N TRP A 250 15.76 10.35 -0.67
CA TRP A 250 14.63 10.99 -0.02
C TRP A 250 14.74 12.54 -0.11
N HIS A 251 15.90 13.12 0.25
CA HIS A 251 16.12 14.57 0.17
C HIS A 251 16.03 15.11 -1.26
N ASN A 252 16.57 14.37 -2.23
CA ASN A 252 16.46 14.74 -3.64
C ASN A 252 15.00 14.71 -4.14
N ALA A 253 14.21 13.74 -3.72
CA ALA A 253 12.78 13.67 -4.05
C ALA A 253 11.99 14.83 -3.41
N ALA A 254 12.27 15.16 -2.16
CA ALA A 254 11.68 16.31 -1.47
C ALA A 254 11.97 17.61 -2.22
N LYS A 255 13.23 17.83 -2.60
CA LYS A 255 13.64 19.02 -3.37
C LYS A 255 12.96 19.11 -4.73
N ARG A 256 12.80 18.00 -5.46
CA ARG A 256 12.05 17.97 -6.73
C ARG A 256 10.60 18.35 -6.53
N TYR A 257 9.96 17.85 -5.47
CA TYR A 257 8.59 18.23 -5.12
C TYR A 257 8.47 19.73 -4.83
N GLU A 258 9.34 20.28 -4.00
CA GLU A 258 9.38 21.72 -3.69
C GLU A 258 9.53 22.56 -4.97
N THR A 259 10.48 22.20 -5.83
CA THR A 259 10.72 22.87 -7.12
C THR A 259 9.48 22.80 -8.02
N PHE A 260 8.83 21.62 -8.09
CA PHE A 260 7.60 21.45 -8.87
C PHE A 260 6.48 22.39 -8.35
N MET A 261 6.30 22.48 -7.04
CA MET A 261 5.31 23.35 -6.41
C MET A 261 5.59 24.83 -6.67
N GLU A 262 6.85 25.25 -6.57
CA GLU A 262 7.26 26.63 -6.85
C GLU A 262 7.01 27.01 -8.32
N ASN A 263 7.38 26.15 -9.27
CA ASN A 263 7.23 26.38 -10.70
C ASN A 263 5.76 26.48 -11.14
N ASN A 264 4.87 25.76 -10.45
CA ASN A 264 3.44 25.72 -10.78
C ASN A 264 2.59 26.70 -9.95
N ARG A 265 3.21 27.48 -9.05
CA ARG A 265 2.50 28.50 -8.28
C ARG A 265 1.95 29.58 -9.21
N GLY A 266 0.63 29.71 -9.27
CA GLY A 266 -0.08 30.65 -10.17
C GLY A 266 -0.60 30.04 -11.45
N GLN A 267 -0.25 28.78 -11.74
CA GLN A 267 -0.85 28.01 -12.81
C GLN A 267 -2.18 27.38 -12.37
N LYS A 268 -2.93 26.79 -13.30
CA LYS A 268 -4.12 26.00 -13.01
C LYS A 268 -3.68 24.61 -12.52
N VAL A 269 -3.61 24.44 -11.20
CA VAL A 269 -3.15 23.20 -10.58
C VAL A 269 -4.32 22.43 -9.99
N VAL A 270 -4.45 21.16 -10.36
CA VAL A 270 -5.36 20.23 -9.69
C VAL A 270 -4.60 19.46 -8.62
N PHE A 271 -5.03 19.60 -7.37
CA PHE A 271 -4.61 18.78 -6.23
C PHE A 271 -5.57 17.60 -6.13
N LEU A 272 -5.14 16.43 -6.62
CA LEU A 272 -5.94 15.20 -6.65
C LEU A 272 -5.57 14.30 -5.46
N GLU A 273 -6.41 14.29 -4.44
CA GLU A 273 -6.24 13.45 -3.25
C GLU A 273 -6.96 12.10 -3.42
N LEU A 274 -6.23 11.00 -3.21
CA LEU A 274 -6.69 9.64 -3.40
C LEU A 274 -6.49 8.80 -2.12
N GLY A 275 -7.56 8.53 -1.39
CA GLY A 275 -7.56 7.60 -0.26
C GLY A 275 -6.67 7.99 0.91
N VAL A 276 -6.52 9.29 1.19
CA VAL A 276 -5.77 9.79 2.34
C VAL A 276 -6.67 9.79 3.58
N GLY A 277 -6.31 8.97 4.57
CA GLY A 277 -7.00 8.90 5.85
C GLY A 277 -6.58 10.00 6.83
N TYR A 278 -7.19 9.97 8.03
CA TYR A 278 -6.90 10.92 9.11
C TYR A 278 -5.76 10.51 10.05
N ASN A 279 -5.04 9.42 9.77
CA ASN A 279 -3.91 9.01 10.61
C ASN A 279 -2.70 9.94 10.45
N THR A 280 -2.42 10.40 9.21
CA THR A 280 -1.31 11.31 8.90
C THR A 280 -1.76 12.43 7.94
N PRO A 281 -2.84 13.19 8.25
CA PRO A 281 -3.45 14.12 7.31
C PRO A 281 -2.55 15.34 7.01
N GLY A 282 -1.60 15.64 7.88
CA GLY A 282 -0.71 16.80 7.76
C GLY A 282 0.28 16.73 6.60
N ILE A 283 0.57 15.53 6.07
CA ILE A 283 1.51 15.38 4.95
C ILE A 283 0.85 15.77 3.63
N ILE A 284 -0.39 15.34 3.38
CA ILE A 284 -1.09 15.54 2.10
C ILE A 284 -2.32 16.41 2.30
N LYS A 285 -3.34 15.91 3.00
CA LYS A 285 -4.69 16.48 3.08
C LYS A 285 -4.69 17.95 3.49
N TYR A 286 -4.10 18.29 4.61
CA TYR A 286 -4.11 19.68 5.12
C TYR A 286 -3.26 20.61 4.26
N ASN A 287 -2.15 20.13 3.69
CA ASN A 287 -1.34 20.92 2.77
C ASN A 287 -2.11 21.20 1.47
N PHE A 288 -2.81 20.20 0.91
CA PHE A 288 -3.62 20.37 -0.30
C PHE A 288 -4.77 21.38 -0.07
N TRP A 289 -5.43 21.32 1.08
CA TRP A 289 -6.44 22.31 1.46
C TRP A 289 -5.85 23.73 1.53
N GLN A 290 -4.67 23.87 2.13
CA GLN A 290 -3.97 25.16 2.22
C GLN A 290 -3.55 25.68 0.84
N TYR A 291 -3.02 24.84 -0.04
CA TYR A 291 -2.70 25.22 -1.41
C TYR A 291 -3.97 25.61 -2.17
N ALA A 292 -5.02 24.83 -2.10
CA ALA A 292 -6.29 25.16 -2.74
C ALA A 292 -6.87 26.47 -2.21
N TYR A 293 -6.75 26.75 -0.93
CA TYR A 293 -7.21 28.02 -0.35
C TYR A 293 -6.39 29.22 -0.83
N ASN A 294 -5.05 29.09 -0.80
CA ASN A 294 -4.15 30.23 -1.03
C ASN A 294 -3.83 30.49 -2.51
N TRP A 295 -3.97 29.50 -3.40
CA TRP A 295 -3.66 29.66 -4.81
C TRP A 295 -4.94 29.97 -5.61
N GLN A 296 -4.89 31.07 -6.36
CA GLN A 296 -6.07 31.60 -7.06
C GLN A 296 -6.66 30.61 -8.07
N HIS A 297 -5.81 29.86 -8.79
CA HIS A 297 -6.20 28.96 -9.88
C HIS A 297 -6.10 27.49 -9.50
N ALA A 298 -5.94 27.17 -8.21
CA ALA A 298 -5.91 25.81 -7.72
C ALA A 298 -7.32 25.24 -7.62
N PHE A 299 -7.43 23.95 -7.93
CA PHE A 299 -8.62 23.13 -7.73
C PHE A 299 -8.28 21.92 -6.86
N TYR A 300 -9.11 21.60 -5.90
CA TYR A 300 -8.93 20.42 -5.04
C TYR A 300 -9.97 19.36 -5.36
N ALA A 301 -9.53 18.11 -5.54
CA ALA A 301 -10.39 16.96 -5.69
C ALA A 301 -10.01 15.86 -4.70
N CYS A 302 -11.01 15.29 -4.01
CA CYS A 302 -10.82 14.18 -3.10
C CYS A 302 -11.66 12.99 -3.56
N ILE A 303 -11.02 11.84 -3.81
CA ILE A 303 -11.72 10.57 -4.04
C ILE A 303 -11.40 9.65 -2.86
N ASN A 304 -12.41 9.37 -2.03
CA ASN A 304 -12.21 8.54 -0.84
C ASN A 304 -13.53 7.90 -0.39
N LYS A 305 -13.53 6.62 -0.12
CA LYS A 305 -14.73 5.91 0.33
C LYS A 305 -15.05 6.24 1.77
N GLY A 306 -16.20 6.88 2.00
CA GLY A 306 -16.70 7.28 3.33
C GLY A 306 -15.98 8.48 3.96
N GLN A 307 -14.97 9.08 3.29
CA GLN A 307 -14.15 10.19 3.82
C GLN A 307 -13.80 11.24 2.76
N ALA A 308 -14.64 11.43 1.75
CA ALA A 308 -14.44 12.43 0.68
C ALA A 308 -14.87 13.84 1.12
N GLN A 309 -14.28 14.35 2.21
CA GLN A 309 -14.66 15.63 2.79
C GLN A 309 -13.89 16.79 2.16
N VAL A 310 -14.60 17.90 1.95
CA VAL A 310 -14.08 19.16 1.44
C VAL A 310 -14.36 20.26 2.46
N PRO A 311 -13.36 21.09 2.83
CA PRO A 311 -13.59 22.27 3.68
C PRO A 311 -14.49 23.32 2.99
N THR A 312 -15.37 23.94 3.77
CA THR A 312 -16.31 24.97 3.28
C THR A 312 -15.57 26.16 2.64
N GLU A 313 -14.37 26.48 3.15
CA GLU A 313 -13.54 27.59 2.69
C GLU A 313 -13.03 27.44 1.23
N ILE A 314 -13.07 26.21 0.69
CA ILE A 314 -12.63 25.90 -0.68
C ILE A 314 -13.72 25.24 -1.52
N GLU A 315 -14.97 25.20 -1.06
CA GLU A 315 -16.08 24.47 -1.69
C GLU A 315 -16.29 24.90 -3.16
N GLU A 316 -16.18 26.18 -3.49
CA GLU A 316 -16.39 26.70 -4.85
C GLU A 316 -15.33 26.24 -5.88
N LYS A 317 -14.18 25.75 -5.42
CA LYS A 317 -13.05 25.30 -6.25
C LYS A 317 -12.58 23.90 -5.85
N SER A 318 -13.53 23.05 -5.53
CA SER A 318 -13.25 21.69 -5.09
C SER A 318 -14.38 20.72 -5.36
N VAL A 319 -14.06 19.44 -5.32
CA VAL A 319 -15.02 18.35 -5.41
C VAL A 319 -14.63 17.19 -4.52
N GLY A 320 -15.59 16.60 -3.82
CA GLY A 320 -15.44 15.40 -3.01
C GLY A 320 -16.28 14.25 -3.57
N ILE A 321 -15.64 13.20 -4.07
CA ILE A 321 -16.28 12.01 -4.64
C ILE A 321 -16.21 10.87 -3.64
N ASP A 322 -17.35 10.52 -3.04
CA ASP A 322 -17.44 9.38 -2.13
C ASP A 322 -17.66 8.09 -2.90
N GLY A 323 -16.59 7.29 -3.05
CA GLY A 323 -16.64 6.05 -3.80
C GLY A 323 -15.34 5.25 -3.76
N ASP A 324 -15.39 4.04 -4.33
CA ASP A 324 -14.21 3.24 -4.59
C ASP A 324 -13.36 3.91 -5.66
N ILE A 325 -12.07 4.13 -5.37
CA ILE A 325 -11.16 4.88 -6.26
C ILE A 325 -11.03 4.18 -7.62
N GLY A 326 -10.92 2.86 -7.65
CA GLY A 326 -10.83 2.10 -8.90
C GLY A 326 -12.12 2.24 -9.75
N GLU A 327 -13.29 2.15 -9.11
CA GLU A 327 -14.58 2.35 -9.80
C GLU A 327 -14.72 3.77 -10.37
N VAL A 328 -14.26 4.78 -9.64
CA VAL A 328 -14.26 6.18 -10.11
C VAL A 328 -13.29 6.36 -11.26
N LEU A 329 -12.03 5.88 -11.15
CA LEU A 329 -11.02 6.01 -12.21
C LEU A 329 -11.46 5.33 -13.53
N THR A 330 -12.12 4.18 -13.44
CA THR A 330 -12.66 3.47 -14.63
C THR A 330 -13.61 4.34 -15.45
N GLN A 331 -14.37 5.26 -14.82
CA GLN A 331 -15.30 6.14 -15.51
C GLN A 331 -14.62 7.23 -16.35
N PHE A 332 -13.33 7.50 -16.13
CA PHE A 332 -12.55 8.40 -16.99
C PHE A 332 -12.07 7.75 -18.28
N GLN A 333 -12.18 6.43 -18.43
CA GLN A 333 -11.71 5.68 -19.61
C GLN A 333 -12.78 5.52 -20.69
N CYS A 334 -14.04 5.85 -20.39
CA CYS A 334 -15.17 5.61 -21.29
C CYS A 334 -15.38 6.71 -22.34
N PHE A 335 -14.35 7.54 -22.63
CA PHE A 335 -14.48 8.64 -23.60
C PHE A 335 -13.23 8.80 -24.45
#